data_ce18b2127bf83d368fa1db20aad43bd4
#
_entry.id   ce18b2127bf83d368fa1db20aad43bd4
#
_cell.length_a   1.000
_cell.length_b   1.000
_cell.length_c   1.000
_cell.angle_alpha   90.00
_cell.angle_beta   90.00
_cell.angle_gamma   90.00
#
_symmetry.space_group_name_H-M   'P 1'
#
loop_
_entity.id
_entity.type
_entity.pdbx_description
1 polymer ?
#
loop_
_entity_poly.entity_id
_entity_poly.type
_entity_poly.pdbx_seq_one_letter_code
_entity_poly.pdbx_strand_id
1 'polypeptide(L)'
;LKEVALDVAEGADMLMVKPALPYLDVLADMRERYTLPLAAYQVSGEFSMMHAAAQNGWIDLERAALESLTSIKRAGADMVITYFAKDAAQWLGA
;
A
#
# COMPACT_ATOMS: atom_id res chain seq x y z
N LEU A 1 -14.69 -2.62 -8.18
CA LEU A 1 -15.40 -2.71 -6.89
C LEU A 1 -16.55 -3.71 -6.88
N LYS A 2 -17.02 -4.10 -8.06
CA LYS A 2 -18.09 -5.10 -8.17
C LYS A 2 -17.65 -6.45 -7.61
N GLU A 3 -16.42 -6.87 -7.90
CA GLU A 3 -15.86 -8.12 -7.37
C GLU A 3 -15.69 -8.06 -5.86
N VAL A 4 -15.29 -6.90 -5.33
CA VAL A 4 -15.15 -6.70 -3.90
C VAL A 4 -16.49 -6.86 -3.20
N ALA A 5 -17.56 -6.30 -3.77
CA ALA A 5 -18.90 -6.43 -3.20
C ALA A 5 -19.33 -7.89 -3.15
N LEU A 6 -19.01 -8.67 -4.18
CA LEU A 6 -19.31 -10.11 -4.19
C LEU A 6 -18.51 -10.86 -3.13
N ASP A 7 -17.22 -10.54 -2.97
CA ASP A 7 -16.36 -11.17 -1.97
C ASP A 7 -16.87 -10.90 -0.56
N VAL A 8 -17.29 -9.67 -0.28
CA VAL A 8 -17.86 -9.30 1.03
C VAL A 8 -19.15 -10.08 1.27
N ALA A 9 -20.01 -10.16 0.26
CA ALA A 9 -21.26 -10.90 0.35
C ALA A 9 -21.04 -12.40 0.62
N GLU A 10 -19.90 -12.93 0.15
CA GLU A 10 -19.52 -14.34 0.35
C GLU A 10 -18.78 -14.58 1.65
N GLY A 11 -18.60 -13.56 2.49
CA GLY A 11 -18.02 -13.70 3.82
C GLY A 11 -16.52 -13.47 3.92
N ALA A 12 -15.96 -12.64 3.07
CA ALA A 12 -14.55 -12.29 3.17
C ALA A 12 -14.25 -11.67 4.54
N ASP A 13 -13.13 -12.08 5.15
CA ASP A 13 -12.69 -11.56 6.45
C ASP A 13 -11.76 -10.37 6.31
N MET A 14 -11.10 -10.23 5.18
CA MET A 14 -10.11 -9.19 4.90
C MET A 14 -10.12 -8.89 3.40
N LEU A 15 -9.83 -7.65 3.04
CA LEU A 15 -9.71 -7.23 1.65
C LEU A 15 -8.29 -6.73 1.39
N MET A 16 -7.81 -6.92 0.17
CA MET A 16 -6.47 -6.50 -0.22
C MET A 16 -6.48 -5.78 -1.57
N VAL A 17 -5.71 -4.71 -1.68
CA VAL A 17 -5.48 -3.98 -2.93
C VAL A 17 -4.02 -4.16 -3.34
N LYS A 18 -3.79 -4.53 -4.58
CA LYS A 18 -2.45 -4.64 -5.16
C LYS A 18 -2.51 -4.39 -6.67
N PRO A 19 -1.52 -3.71 -7.25
CA PRO A 19 -0.47 -2.94 -6.58
C PRO A 19 -1.06 -1.73 -5.87
N ALA A 20 -0.43 -1.31 -4.77
CA ALA A 20 -1.02 -0.29 -3.89
C ALA A 20 -1.06 1.11 -4.52
N LEU A 21 0.07 1.62 -4.98
CA LEU A 21 0.17 3.02 -5.39
C LEU A 21 -0.72 3.39 -6.57
N PRO A 22 -0.86 2.57 -7.64
CA PRO A 22 -1.76 2.93 -8.74
C PRO A 22 -3.24 2.89 -8.37
N TYR A 23 -3.59 2.30 -7.22
CA TYR A 23 -4.98 2.06 -6.83
C TYR A 23 -5.34 2.65 -5.47
N LEU A 24 -4.71 3.77 -5.09
CA LEU A 24 -5.04 4.46 -3.83
C LEU A 24 -6.49 4.95 -3.82
N ASP A 25 -7.02 5.32 -4.97
CA ASP A 25 -8.41 5.72 -5.13
C ASP A 25 -9.36 4.56 -4.84
N VAL A 26 -9.03 3.37 -5.31
CA VAL A 26 -9.82 2.16 -5.05
C VAL A 26 -9.78 1.83 -3.56
N LEU A 27 -8.60 1.93 -2.95
CA LEU A 27 -8.42 1.68 -1.52
C LEU A 27 -9.27 2.65 -0.68
N ALA A 28 -9.25 3.94 -1.04
CA ALA A 28 -10.04 4.95 -0.35
C ALA A 28 -11.55 4.68 -0.47
N ASP A 29 -12.00 4.28 -1.66
CA ASP A 29 -13.39 3.94 -1.90
C ASP A 29 -13.82 2.72 -1.09
N MET A 30 -12.95 1.69 -1.03
CA MET A 30 -13.21 0.51 -0.21
C MET A 30 -13.30 0.86 1.27
N ARG A 31 -12.45 1.77 1.76
CA ARG A 31 -12.48 2.20 3.17
C ARG A 31 -13.81 2.87 3.52
N GLU A 32 -14.37 3.65 2.60
CA GLU A 32 -15.68 4.28 2.82
C GLU A 32 -16.82 3.27 2.87
N ARG A 33 -16.72 2.20 2.08
CA ARG A 33 -17.82 1.24 1.92
C ARG A 33 -17.80 0.12 2.95
N TYR A 34 -16.61 -0.26 3.45
CA TYR A 34 -16.47 -1.46 4.25
C TYR A 34 -15.70 -1.19 5.53
N THR A 35 -16.06 -1.91 6.59
CA THR A 35 -15.38 -1.86 7.89
C THR A 35 -14.40 -3.02 8.07
N LEU A 36 -14.30 -3.91 7.09
CA LEU A 36 -13.36 -5.03 7.12
C LEU A 36 -11.91 -4.53 7.15
N PRO A 37 -10.99 -5.31 7.71
CA PRO A 37 -9.57 -4.97 7.62
C PRO A 37 -9.13 -4.87 6.15
N LEU A 38 -8.43 -3.77 5.83
CA LEU A 38 -7.90 -3.53 4.49
C LEU A 38 -6.40 -3.62 4.50
N ALA A 39 -5.85 -4.49 3.64
CA ALA A 39 -4.43 -4.59 3.39
C ALA A 39 -4.12 -3.99 2.02
N ALA A 40 -2.97 -3.33 1.92
CA ALA A 40 -2.46 -2.86 0.64
C ALA A 40 -1.09 -3.47 0.42
N TYR A 41 -0.88 -4.02 -0.77
CA TYR A 41 0.39 -4.66 -1.11
C TYR A 41 1.16 -3.77 -2.09
N GLN A 42 2.29 -3.22 -1.60
CA GLN A 42 3.24 -2.51 -2.44
C GLN A 42 4.14 -3.58 -3.07
N VAL A 43 3.85 -3.89 -4.33
CA VAL A 43 4.45 -5.05 -5.00
C VAL A 43 5.92 -4.81 -5.38
N SER A 44 6.61 -5.89 -5.79
CA SER A 44 8.03 -5.84 -6.14
C SER A 44 8.35 -4.82 -7.23
N GLY A 45 7.45 -4.61 -8.19
CA GLY A 45 7.63 -3.60 -9.24
C GLY A 45 7.71 -2.18 -8.68
N GLU A 46 6.86 -1.84 -7.72
CA GLU A 46 6.89 -0.55 -7.05
C GLU A 46 8.20 -0.35 -6.29
N PHE A 47 8.64 -1.37 -5.57
CA PHE A 47 9.90 -1.39 -4.85
C PHE A 47 11.08 -1.20 -5.81
N SER A 48 11.10 -1.96 -6.91
CA SER A 48 12.18 -1.91 -7.90
C SER A 48 12.26 -0.55 -8.60
N MET A 49 11.11 0.05 -8.92
CA MET A 49 11.08 1.37 -9.55
C MET A 49 11.68 2.44 -8.64
N MET A 50 11.39 2.41 -7.35
CA MET A 50 11.95 3.36 -6.39
C MET A 50 13.46 3.17 -6.25
N HIS A 51 13.93 1.94 -6.17
CA HIS A 51 15.37 1.66 -6.11
C HIS A 51 16.09 2.12 -7.37
N ALA A 52 15.52 1.87 -8.54
CA ALA A 52 16.12 2.31 -9.80
C ALA A 52 16.21 3.82 -9.88
N ALA A 53 15.14 4.53 -9.49
CA ALA A 53 15.14 6.00 -9.49
C ALA A 53 16.16 6.54 -8.49
N ALA A 54 16.29 5.94 -7.33
CA ALA A 54 17.27 6.34 -6.31
C ALA A 54 18.71 6.13 -6.80
N GLN A 55 18.98 5.01 -7.46
CA GLN A 55 20.31 4.71 -8.01
C GLN A 55 20.72 5.73 -9.07
N ASN A 56 19.75 6.26 -9.81
CA ASN A 56 20.01 7.30 -10.81
C ASN A 56 20.05 8.71 -10.22
N GLY A 57 19.89 8.86 -8.90
CA GLY A 57 19.93 10.14 -8.23
C GLY A 57 18.68 10.98 -8.42
N TRP A 58 17.60 10.40 -8.92
CA TRP A 58 16.35 11.12 -9.20
C TRP A 58 15.49 11.35 -7.98
N ILE A 59 15.59 10.48 -6.98
CA ILE A 59 14.83 10.57 -5.74
C ILE A 59 15.70 10.20 -4.54
N ASP A 60 15.28 10.66 -3.36
CA ASP A 60 15.78 10.20 -2.09
C ASP A 60 14.97 8.97 -1.69
N LEU A 61 15.62 7.81 -1.59
CA LEU A 61 14.91 6.54 -1.37
C LEU A 61 14.10 6.52 -0.08
N GLU A 62 14.71 6.94 1.04
CA GLU A 62 14.02 6.95 2.33
C GLU A 62 12.77 7.82 2.28
N ARG A 63 12.90 9.05 1.79
CA ARG A 63 11.77 9.97 1.70
C ARG A 63 10.67 9.45 0.78
N ALA A 64 11.05 8.96 -0.40
CA ALA A 64 10.06 8.46 -1.36
C ALA A 64 9.35 7.22 -0.83
N ALA A 65 10.08 6.30 -0.21
CA ALA A 65 9.49 5.09 0.36
C ALA A 65 8.53 5.45 1.50
N LEU A 66 8.94 6.30 2.42
CA LEU A 66 8.09 6.71 3.55
C LEU A 66 6.87 7.50 3.08
N GLU A 67 7.01 8.36 2.09
CA GLU A 67 5.88 9.09 1.52
C GLU A 67 4.87 8.14 0.88
N SER A 68 5.36 7.11 0.16
CA SER A 68 4.47 6.13 -0.46
C SER A 68 3.70 5.33 0.58
N LEU A 69 4.37 4.88 1.64
CA LEU A 69 3.74 4.13 2.72
C LEU A 69 2.74 5.00 3.49
N THR A 70 3.07 6.26 3.73
CA THR A 70 2.16 7.22 4.36
C THR A 70 0.91 7.44 3.50
N SER A 71 1.08 7.57 2.19
CA SER A 71 -0.03 7.74 1.26
C SER A 71 -0.98 6.55 1.28
N ILE A 72 -0.43 5.34 1.32
CA ILE A 72 -1.22 4.10 1.40
C ILE A 72 -2.01 4.07 2.71
N LYS A 73 -1.36 4.40 3.81
CA LYS A 73 -2.01 4.43 5.12
C LYS A 73 -3.11 5.48 5.16
N ARG A 74 -2.85 6.66 4.63
CA ARG A 74 -3.81 7.76 4.57
C ARG A 74 -5.02 7.40 3.71
N ALA A 75 -4.82 6.61 2.65
CA ALA A 75 -5.91 6.17 1.79
C ALA A 75 -6.85 5.20 2.50
N GLY A 76 -6.41 4.57 3.59
CA GLY A 76 -7.29 3.76 4.41
C GLY A 76 -6.81 2.35 4.75
N ALA A 77 -5.59 1.98 4.38
CA ALA A 77 -5.07 0.65 4.70
C ALA A 77 -4.83 0.50 6.21
N ASP A 78 -5.26 -0.61 6.75
CA ASP A 78 -4.94 -1.01 8.13
C ASP A 78 -3.56 -1.64 8.19
N MET A 79 -3.18 -2.33 7.12
CA MET A 79 -1.91 -3.04 7.01
C MET A 79 -1.29 -2.77 5.64
N VAL A 80 0.02 -2.65 5.61
CA VAL A 80 0.76 -2.50 4.36
C VAL A 80 1.78 -3.62 4.25
N ILE A 81 1.68 -4.38 3.18
CA ILE A 81 2.67 -5.42 2.86
C ILE A 81 3.64 -4.77 1.88
N THR A 82 4.91 -4.72 2.24
CA THR A 82 5.90 -4.04 1.43
C THR A 82 7.28 -4.65 1.62
N TYR A 83 8.09 -4.59 0.57
CA TYR A 83 9.50 -5.00 0.63
C TYR A 83 10.34 -4.00 1.42
N PHE A 84 9.81 -2.80 1.70
CA PHE A 84 10.46 -1.80 2.54
C PHE A 84 10.17 -1.99 4.04
N ALA A 85 9.45 -3.02 4.45
CA ALA A 85 9.00 -3.15 5.83
C ALA A 85 10.15 -3.05 6.84
N LYS A 86 11.25 -3.76 6.61
CA LYS A 86 12.41 -3.74 7.48
C LYS A 86 13.09 -2.37 7.50
N ASP A 87 13.29 -1.79 6.32
CA ASP A 87 13.91 -0.47 6.20
C ASP A 87 13.03 0.61 6.84
N ALA A 88 11.73 0.56 6.59
CA ALA A 88 10.78 1.52 7.16
C ALA A 88 10.80 1.47 8.68
N ALA A 89 10.83 0.26 9.25
CA ALA A 89 10.91 0.10 10.69
C ALA A 89 12.18 0.78 11.26
N GLN A 90 13.31 0.60 10.59
CA GLN A 90 14.56 1.25 11.01
C GLN A 90 14.49 2.76 10.85
N TRP A 91 13.98 3.26 9.75
CA TRP A 91 13.87 4.70 9.48
C TRP A 91 12.95 5.39 10.48
N LEU A 92 11.92 4.70 10.93
CA LEU A 92 10.97 5.24 11.90
C LEU A 92 11.42 5.03 13.35
N GLY A 93 12.56 4.38 13.57
CA GLY A 93 13.10 4.18 14.90
C GLY A 93 12.43 3.06 15.69
N ALA A 94 11.77 2.17 15.00
CA ALA A 94 11.06 1.06 15.66
C ALA A 94 11.97 -0.14 15.94
#